data_c3b7fe8c14afb23363ec3c1870f09459
#
_entry.id   c3b7fe8c14afb23363ec3c1870f09459
#
_cell.length_a   1.000
_cell.length_b   1.000
_cell.length_c   1.000
_cell.angle_alpha   90.00
_cell.angle_beta   90.00
_cell.angle_gamma   90.00
#
_symmetry.space_group_name_H-M   'P 1'
#
loop_
_entity.id
_entity.type
_entity.pdbx_description
1 polymer ?
#
loop_
_entity_poly.entity_id
_entity_poly.type
_entity_poly.pdbx_seq_one_letter_code
_entity_poly.pdbx_strand_id
1 'polypeptide(L)'
;MRYIILLITLLCTYHLGKCQTADSIFNLQQCIDIAIKNNLTVKRSELDMERSRIYWQQQRANLLPTLNGSVNHSLNNGRSIDPFTNTYLNQQIASADYNANANLILFNGLAIQNSIRRTSLAYQAGKMDFEQAKNDITLQVITTYLQVINNIDLLALSNNQLEVSKQQLQRLQVMKDNGAVKPSDYYDVKGQLATDQLSVINAKSTLEIAKLNLLQLMNVPYTTSITVQRLSANELPTTKFRETPNQVYIAAIQNLPLIKAATLRRQSAEKQVQVNKGLLFPTLSLYSGLATRYSNAARRSVFVDSSEINTGAFIKTPAGNQPVYTFNQNYRSESVGYYNQFKNNYNTQVGISLQIPILNAFQNRNKVALAKIDLSEARYTEETTRIQLKQSIEQAFVNTTAAYDRYQILTEQVDAFKESFRTAEIRFNAGVLNSVDYIVAKNNVDRANNNLINARYDYYIRTKILDYYRGNLSF
;
A
#
# COMPACT_ATOMS: atom_id res chain seq x y z
N MET A 1 -34.86 26.34 34.25
CA MET A 1 -33.45 25.93 34.25
C MET A 1 -33.15 24.70 35.10
N ARG A 2 -33.65 24.51 36.29
CA ARG A 2 -33.37 23.32 37.13
C ARG A 2 -33.79 21.97 36.52
N TYR A 3 -34.87 21.90 35.77
CA TYR A 3 -35.34 20.63 35.13
C TYR A 3 -34.61 20.28 33.86
N ILE A 4 -34.01 21.24 33.16
CA ILE A 4 -33.17 20.99 31.95
C ILE A 4 -31.84 20.40 32.35
N ILE A 5 -31.23 20.83 33.46
CA ILE A 5 -29.97 20.28 33.98
C ILE A 5 -30.19 18.84 34.47
N LEU A 6 -31.31 18.51 35.06
CA LEU A 6 -31.66 17.17 35.53
C LEU A 6 -31.93 16.23 34.35
N LEU A 7 -32.47 16.71 33.24
CA LEU A 7 -32.68 15.93 32.02
C LEU A 7 -31.34 15.63 31.29
N ILE A 8 -30.38 16.58 31.26
CA ILE A 8 -29.07 16.42 30.66
C ILE A 8 -28.20 15.46 31.48
N THR A 9 -28.27 15.48 32.81
CA THR A 9 -27.55 14.50 33.65
C THR A 9 -28.13 13.09 33.52
N LEU A 10 -29.43 12.94 33.31
CA LEU A 10 -30.07 11.63 33.08
C LEU A 10 -29.74 11.06 31.70
N LEU A 11 -29.54 11.92 30.67
CA LEU A 11 -29.10 11.48 29.33
C LEU A 11 -27.64 11.06 29.31
N CYS A 12 -26.76 11.67 30.10
CA CYS A 12 -25.33 11.28 30.18
C CYS A 12 -25.10 9.96 30.91
N THR A 13 -25.99 9.50 31.74
CA THR A 13 -25.84 8.20 32.45
C THR A 13 -26.26 6.99 31.61
N TYR A 14 -26.98 7.20 30.49
CA TYR A 14 -27.39 6.10 29.61
C TYR A 14 -26.30 5.63 28.64
N HIS A 15 -25.18 6.34 28.51
CA HIS A 15 -24.05 5.95 27.62
C HIS A 15 -22.89 5.23 28.33
N LEU A 16 -23.01 4.85 29.60
CA LEU A 16 -22.15 3.81 30.20
C LEU A 16 -22.65 2.44 29.78
N GLY A 17 -22.84 2.27 28.47
CA GLY A 17 -23.17 1.00 27.84
C GLY A 17 -21.98 0.07 27.98
N LYS A 18 -22.20 -0.98 28.74
CA LYS A 18 -21.53 -2.26 28.82
C LYS A 18 -20.57 -2.49 27.65
N CYS A 19 -19.28 -2.25 27.87
CA CYS A 19 -18.24 -3.02 27.21
C CYS A 19 -18.28 -4.43 27.82
N GLN A 20 -19.29 -5.22 27.46
CA GLN A 20 -19.24 -6.65 27.62
C GLN A 20 -18.14 -7.09 26.64
N THR A 21 -16.99 -7.47 27.18
CA THR A 21 -16.05 -8.36 26.52
C THR A 21 -16.81 -9.69 26.32
N ALA A 22 -17.62 -9.77 25.27
CA ALA A 22 -18.09 -11.03 24.77
C ALA A 22 -16.82 -11.80 24.42
N ASP A 23 -16.62 -12.96 25.03
CA ASP A 23 -15.63 -13.95 24.57
C ASP A 23 -15.98 -14.28 23.11
N SER A 24 -15.44 -13.49 22.19
CA SER A 24 -15.73 -13.64 20.78
C SER A 24 -14.93 -14.82 20.28
N ILE A 25 -15.63 -15.92 19.99
CA ILE A 25 -15.02 -17.05 19.28
C ILE A 25 -14.76 -16.60 17.85
N PHE A 26 -13.49 -16.43 17.52
CA PHE A 26 -13.07 -16.05 16.18
C PHE A 26 -12.81 -17.29 15.33
N ASN A 27 -13.50 -17.39 14.20
CA ASN A 27 -13.13 -18.35 13.16
C ASN A 27 -12.00 -17.79 12.30
N LEU A 28 -11.36 -18.62 11.49
CA LEU A 28 -10.24 -18.24 10.63
C LEU A 28 -10.60 -17.11 9.66
N GLN A 29 -11.78 -17.19 9.01
CA GLN A 29 -12.22 -16.18 8.06
C GLN A 29 -12.40 -14.80 8.71
N GLN A 30 -12.98 -14.75 9.91
CA GLN A 30 -13.11 -13.49 10.67
C GLN A 30 -11.74 -12.90 11.02
N CYS A 31 -10.75 -13.70 11.40
CA CYS A 31 -9.40 -13.25 11.66
C CYS A 31 -8.76 -12.66 10.38
N ILE A 32 -8.95 -13.29 9.23
CA ILE A 32 -8.47 -12.83 7.94
C ILE A 32 -9.11 -11.47 7.58
N ASP A 33 -10.43 -11.35 7.69
CA ASP A 33 -11.16 -10.13 7.34
C ASP A 33 -10.74 -8.95 8.24
N ILE A 34 -10.57 -9.18 9.55
CA ILE A 34 -10.09 -8.18 10.50
C ILE A 34 -8.65 -7.77 10.17
N ALA A 35 -7.77 -8.73 9.87
CA ALA A 35 -6.38 -8.46 9.53
C ALA A 35 -6.29 -7.63 8.24
N ILE A 36 -6.97 -8.03 7.16
CA ILE A 36 -7.01 -7.28 5.90
C ILE A 36 -7.51 -5.85 6.11
N LYS A 37 -8.55 -5.65 6.94
CA LYS A 37 -9.12 -4.34 7.22
C LYS A 37 -8.21 -3.43 8.03
N ASN A 38 -7.47 -3.99 9.00
CA ASN A 38 -6.74 -3.21 10.00
C ASN A 38 -5.23 -3.14 9.74
N ASN A 39 -4.65 -4.10 9.01
CA ASN A 39 -3.21 -4.21 8.84
C ASN A 39 -2.65 -3.02 8.05
N LEU A 40 -1.62 -2.38 8.60
CA LEU A 40 -1.02 -1.16 8.02
C LEU A 40 -0.27 -1.43 6.72
N THR A 41 0.28 -2.63 6.52
CA THR A 41 0.95 -3.01 5.26
C THR A 41 -0.06 -3.08 4.12
N VAL A 42 -1.24 -3.66 4.35
CA VAL A 42 -2.34 -3.69 3.36
C VAL A 42 -2.81 -2.28 3.06
N LYS A 43 -3.07 -1.45 4.08
CA LYS A 43 -3.47 -0.03 3.89
C LYS A 43 -2.42 0.78 3.13
N ARG A 44 -1.14 0.58 3.41
CA ARG A 44 -0.06 1.24 2.67
C ARG A 44 -0.07 0.84 1.21
N SER A 45 -0.22 -0.44 0.90
CA SER A 45 -0.31 -0.94 -0.47
C SER A 45 -1.54 -0.41 -1.21
N GLU A 46 -2.68 -0.23 -0.51
CA GLU A 46 -3.88 0.44 -1.04
C GLU A 46 -3.60 1.90 -1.41
N LEU A 47 -2.91 2.65 -0.54
CA LEU A 47 -2.53 4.04 -0.82
C LEU A 47 -1.53 4.15 -1.98
N ASP A 48 -0.61 3.20 -2.14
CA ASP A 48 0.33 3.16 -3.27
C ASP A 48 -0.40 2.85 -4.61
N MET A 49 -1.40 1.98 -4.58
CA MET A 49 -2.31 1.74 -5.70
C MET A 49 -3.10 3.01 -6.05
N GLU A 50 -3.67 3.70 -5.06
CA GLU A 50 -4.44 4.93 -5.25
C GLU A 50 -3.55 6.07 -5.80
N ARG A 51 -2.32 6.19 -5.32
CA ARG A 51 -1.32 7.13 -5.87
C ARG A 51 -1.08 6.87 -7.36
N SER A 52 -0.94 5.60 -7.73
CA SER A 52 -0.76 5.21 -9.14
C SER A 52 -2.00 5.53 -9.98
N ARG A 53 -3.21 5.41 -9.41
CA ARG A 53 -4.47 5.81 -10.04
C ARG A 53 -4.51 7.31 -10.32
N ILE A 54 -4.10 8.13 -9.34
CA ILE A 54 -4.05 9.59 -9.49
C ILE A 54 -3.05 10.00 -10.57
N TYR A 55 -1.86 9.37 -10.62
CA TYR A 55 -0.89 9.61 -11.69
C TYR A 55 -1.45 9.26 -13.07
N TRP A 56 -2.19 8.17 -13.21
CA TRP A 56 -2.86 7.83 -14.45
C TRP A 56 -3.93 8.87 -14.84
N GLN A 57 -4.74 9.32 -13.89
CA GLN A 57 -5.72 10.39 -14.12
C GLN A 57 -5.05 11.69 -14.54
N GLN A 58 -3.96 12.07 -13.89
CA GLN A 58 -3.17 13.26 -14.26
C GLN A 58 -2.65 13.17 -15.70
N GLN A 59 -2.14 12.00 -16.11
CA GLN A 59 -1.67 11.83 -17.49
C GLN A 59 -2.83 11.90 -18.50
N ARG A 60 -4.02 11.44 -18.15
CA ARG A 60 -5.22 11.62 -18.98
C ARG A 60 -5.61 13.10 -19.10
N ALA A 61 -5.48 13.85 -18.02
CA ALA A 61 -5.77 15.26 -17.99
C ALA A 61 -4.83 16.09 -18.91
N ASN A 62 -3.65 15.59 -19.23
CA ASN A 62 -2.73 16.24 -20.20
C ASN A 62 -3.29 16.29 -21.64
N LEU A 63 -4.41 15.61 -21.91
CA LEU A 63 -5.16 15.78 -23.17
C LEU A 63 -6.07 17.02 -23.17
N LEU A 64 -6.28 17.66 -22.03
CA LEU A 64 -7.10 18.85 -21.87
C LEU A 64 -6.21 20.09 -22.02
N PRO A 65 -6.78 21.24 -22.43
CA PRO A 65 -6.03 22.49 -22.44
C PRO A 65 -5.65 22.93 -21.02
N THR A 66 -4.47 23.50 -20.87
CA THR A 66 -4.11 24.26 -19.67
C THR A 66 -4.60 25.69 -19.81
N LEU A 67 -5.18 26.25 -18.76
CA LEU A 67 -5.61 27.64 -18.68
C LEU A 67 -4.92 28.30 -17.48
N ASN A 68 -4.18 29.41 -17.75
CA ASN A 68 -3.48 30.15 -16.71
C ASN A 68 -3.89 31.62 -16.79
N GLY A 69 -4.23 32.22 -15.65
CA GLY A 69 -4.46 33.66 -15.51
C GLY A 69 -3.33 34.29 -14.72
N SER A 70 -2.90 35.51 -15.14
CA SER A 70 -1.94 36.29 -14.38
C SER A 70 -2.38 37.78 -14.34
N VAL A 71 -2.15 38.37 -13.18
CA VAL A 71 -2.34 39.83 -12.96
C VAL A 71 -1.04 40.33 -12.37
N ASN A 72 -0.42 41.27 -13.11
CA ASN A 72 0.80 41.94 -12.66
C ASN A 72 0.50 43.44 -12.50
N HIS A 73 0.77 43.96 -11.31
CA HIS A 73 0.70 45.38 -11.03
C HIS A 73 2.11 45.89 -10.68
N SER A 74 2.57 46.92 -11.37
CA SER A 74 3.91 47.46 -11.17
C SER A 74 3.87 48.99 -11.00
N LEU A 75 4.80 49.47 -10.17
CA LEU A 75 5.04 50.89 -9.92
C LEU A 75 6.51 51.19 -10.25
N ASN A 76 6.72 51.94 -11.34
CA ASN A 76 8.07 52.32 -11.77
C ASN A 76 8.30 53.80 -11.48
N ASN A 77 9.37 54.13 -10.74
CA ASN A 77 9.79 55.52 -10.46
C ASN A 77 11.04 55.88 -11.28
N GLY A 78 11.02 57.06 -11.91
CA GLY A 78 12.13 57.52 -12.71
C GLY A 78 11.88 57.40 -14.22
N ARG A 79 12.97 57.42 -15.00
CA ARG A 79 12.87 57.32 -16.45
C ARG A 79 12.56 55.90 -16.90
N SER A 80 11.35 55.69 -17.43
CA SER A 80 10.90 54.40 -17.93
C SER A 80 10.08 54.56 -19.21
N ILE A 81 9.92 53.46 -19.94
CA ILE A 81 9.03 53.43 -21.12
C ILE A 81 7.61 53.17 -20.59
N ASP A 82 6.67 54.04 -20.98
CA ASP A 82 5.25 53.77 -20.76
C ASP A 82 4.80 52.60 -21.65
N PRO A 83 4.30 51.50 -21.09
CA PRO A 83 3.89 50.35 -21.87
C PRO A 83 2.66 50.60 -22.75
N PHE A 84 1.95 51.71 -22.55
CA PHE A 84 0.80 52.09 -23.38
C PHE A 84 1.18 52.95 -24.58
N THR A 85 1.99 54.02 -24.37
CA THR A 85 2.38 54.99 -25.44
C THR A 85 3.70 54.61 -26.10
N ASN A 86 4.46 53.69 -25.53
CA ASN A 86 5.81 53.32 -25.95
C ASN A 86 6.80 54.47 -26.00
N THR A 87 6.61 55.48 -25.15
CA THR A 87 7.46 56.67 -25.04
C THR A 87 8.23 56.71 -23.74
N TYR A 88 9.41 57.37 -23.70
CA TYR A 88 10.17 57.58 -22.46
C TYR A 88 9.51 58.65 -21.61
N LEU A 89 9.13 58.30 -20.40
CA LEU A 89 8.59 59.23 -19.41
C LEU A 89 9.48 59.21 -18.16
N ASN A 90 9.75 60.40 -17.60
CA ASN A 90 10.48 60.56 -16.34
C ASN A 90 9.49 60.90 -15.22
N GLN A 91 8.66 59.96 -14.88
CA GLN A 91 7.64 60.10 -13.85
C GLN A 91 7.32 58.72 -13.23
N GLN A 92 6.54 58.72 -12.16
CA GLN A 92 6.02 57.50 -11.60
C GLN A 92 4.94 56.91 -12.52
N ILE A 93 5.20 55.73 -13.04
CA ILE A 93 4.26 54.97 -13.86
C ILE A 93 3.72 53.81 -13.10
N ALA A 94 2.41 53.79 -12.86
CA ALA A 94 1.66 52.64 -12.33
C ALA A 94 1.03 51.91 -13.54
N SER A 95 1.38 50.67 -13.73
CA SER A 95 0.83 49.81 -14.80
C SER A 95 0.29 48.50 -14.26
N ALA A 96 -0.71 47.95 -14.93
CA ALA A 96 -1.25 46.65 -14.67
C ALA A 96 -1.45 45.86 -15.97
N ASP A 97 -0.99 44.61 -15.97
CA ASP A 97 -1.17 43.67 -17.07
C ASP A 97 -2.06 42.50 -16.61
N TYR A 98 -3.10 42.22 -17.36
CA TYR A 98 -4.05 41.12 -17.13
C TYR A 98 -3.94 40.16 -18.31
N ASN A 99 -3.59 38.92 -18.03
CA ASN A 99 -3.39 37.91 -19.07
C ASN A 99 -4.13 36.63 -18.71
N ALA A 100 -4.77 35.98 -19.66
CA ALA A 100 -5.27 34.61 -19.58
C ALA A 100 -4.79 33.87 -20.83
N ASN A 101 -4.06 32.77 -20.59
CA ASN A 101 -3.45 32.00 -21.68
C ASN A 101 -3.90 30.54 -21.59
N ALA A 102 -4.35 29.99 -22.72
CA ALA A 102 -4.67 28.58 -22.87
C ALA A 102 -3.68 27.93 -23.84
N ASN A 103 -3.28 26.70 -23.52
CA ASN A 103 -2.44 25.89 -24.39
C ASN A 103 -2.95 24.45 -24.44
N LEU A 104 -3.03 23.88 -25.65
CA LEU A 104 -3.45 22.50 -25.91
C LEU A 104 -2.46 21.83 -26.86
N ILE A 105 -1.88 20.73 -26.44
CA ILE A 105 -1.01 19.91 -27.29
C ILE A 105 -1.90 19.03 -28.19
N LEU A 106 -1.84 19.27 -29.49
CA LEU A 106 -2.59 18.50 -30.51
C LEU A 106 -1.84 17.23 -30.91
N PHE A 107 -0.50 17.33 -31.00
CA PHE A 107 0.37 16.21 -31.38
C PHE A 107 1.77 16.39 -30.78
N ASN A 108 2.36 15.30 -30.30
CA ASN A 108 3.72 15.27 -29.76
C ASN A 108 4.40 13.90 -29.98
N GLY A 109 4.26 13.34 -31.18
CA GLY A 109 4.81 12.03 -31.50
C GLY A 109 4.17 10.88 -30.70
N LEU A 110 2.90 11.00 -30.31
CA LEU A 110 2.14 10.07 -29.47
C LEU A 110 2.71 9.89 -28.04
N ALA A 111 3.56 10.82 -27.57
CA ALA A 111 4.15 10.74 -26.24
C ALA A 111 3.09 10.77 -25.14
N ILE A 112 2.07 11.64 -25.23
CA ILE A 112 0.96 11.72 -24.26
C ILE A 112 0.18 10.40 -24.25
N GLN A 113 -0.20 9.86 -25.39
CA GLN A 113 -0.97 8.61 -25.50
C GLN A 113 -0.20 7.41 -24.94
N ASN A 114 1.10 7.32 -25.23
CA ASN A 114 1.95 6.28 -24.65
C ASN A 114 2.19 6.49 -23.15
N SER A 115 2.27 7.73 -22.66
CA SER A 115 2.36 8.03 -21.23
C SER A 115 1.09 7.61 -20.47
N ILE A 116 -0.09 7.83 -21.05
CA ILE A 116 -1.38 7.35 -20.50
C ILE A 116 -1.39 5.82 -20.42
N ARG A 117 -0.94 5.13 -21.48
CA ARG A 117 -0.83 3.66 -21.49
C ARG A 117 0.17 3.15 -20.46
N ARG A 118 1.33 3.79 -20.35
CA ARG A 118 2.36 3.49 -19.36
C ARG A 118 1.83 3.59 -17.95
N THR A 119 1.20 4.72 -17.59
CA THR A 119 0.66 4.94 -16.25
C THR A 119 -0.56 4.07 -15.95
N SER A 120 -1.36 3.70 -16.96
CA SER A 120 -2.41 2.69 -16.82
C SER A 120 -1.84 1.32 -16.43
N LEU A 121 -0.77 0.88 -17.10
CA LEU A 121 -0.09 -0.38 -16.77
C LEU A 121 0.55 -0.33 -15.36
N ALA A 122 1.13 0.81 -14.98
CA ALA A 122 1.66 1.01 -13.63
C ALA A 122 0.55 0.95 -12.56
N TYR A 123 -0.63 1.52 -12.82
CA TYR A 123 -1.78 1.41 -11.93
C TYR A 123 -2.30 -0.03 -11.84
N GLN A 124 -2.35 -0.76 -12.95
CA GLN A 124 -2.72 -2.18 -12.94
C GLN A 124 -1.71 -3.02 -12.15
N ALA A 125 -0.40 -2.71 -12.26
CA ALA A 125 0.62 -3.35 -11.42
C ALA A 125 0.39 -3.05 -9.94
N GLY A 126 0.10 -1.80 -9.57
CA GLY A 126 -0.25 -1.40 -8.20
C GLY A 126 -1.48 -2.14 -7.65
N LYS A 127 -2.49 -2.44 -8.49
CA LYS A 127 -3.61 -3.31 -8.10
C LYS A 127 -3.14 -4.72 -7.75
N MET A 128 -2.24 -5.28 -8.55
CA MET A 128 -1.70 -6.61 -8.28
C MET A 128 -0.85 -6.64 -7.01
N ASP A 129 -0.09 -5.58 -6.72
CA ASP A 129 0.65 -5.45 -5.46
C ASP A 129 -0.29 -5.39 -4.24
N PHE A 130 -1.41 -4.69 -4.36
CA PHE A 130 -2.42 -4.64 -3.31
C PHE A 130 -3.07 -6.01 -3.06
N GLU A 131 -3.42 -6.75 -4.12
CA GLU A 131 -3.92 -8.12 -3.98
C GLU A 131 -2.84 -9.06 -3.42
N GLN A 132 -1.56 -8.88 -3.79
CA GLN A 132 -0.45 -9.64 -3.22
C GLN A 132 -0.32 -9.37 -1.73
N ALA A 133 -0.38 -8.11 -1.29
CA ALA A 133 -0.31 -7.75 0.13
C ALA A 133 -1.45 -8.38 0.94
N LYS A 134 -2.66 -8.46 0.40
CA LYS A 134 -3.78 -9.19 1.03
C LYS A 134 -3.48 -10.69 1.15
N ASN A 135 -2.99 -11.31 0.08
CA ASN A 135 -2.67 -12.73 0.07
C ASN A 135 -1.56 -13.06 1.07
N ASP A 136 -0.54 -12.21 1.19
CA ASP A 136 0.56 -12.38 2.14
C ASP A 136 0.07 -12.30 3.59
N ILE A 137 -0.76 -11.32 3.92
CA ILE A 137 -1.38 -11.20 5.24
C ILE A 137 -2.32 -12.36 5.51
N THR A 138 -3.10 -12.80 4.52
CA THR A 138 -3.97 -13.98 4.65
C THR A 138 -3.16 -15.21 5.02
N LEU A 139 -2.05 -15.49 4.32
CA LEU A 139 -1.17 -16.62 4.65
C LEU A 139 -0.56 -16.50 6.05
N GLN A 140 -0.13 -15.28 6.45
CA GLN A 140 0.40 -15.05 7.80
C GLN A 140 -0.67 -15.29 8.87
N VAL A 141 -1.91 -14.84 8.66
CA VAL A 141 -3.02 -15.11 9.60
C VAL A 141 -3.28 -16.60 9.70
N ILE A 142 -3.34 -17.33 8.59
CA ILE A 142 -3.54 -18.78 8.57
C ILE A 142 -2.47 -19.48 9.41
N THR A 143 -1.19 -19.18 9.14
CA THR A 143 -0.08 -19.83 9.83
C THR A 143 -0.08 -19.51 11.32
N THR A 144 -0.35 -18.27 11.70
CA THR A 144 -0.42 -17.85 13.11
C THR A 144 -1.65 -18.43 13.81
N TYR A 145 -2.79 -18.50 13.13
CA TYR A 145 -4.02 -19.12 13.65
C TYR A 145 -3.81 -20.61 13.92
N LEU A 146 -3.19 -21.34 12.99
CA LEU A 146 -2.85 -22.76 13.17
C LEU A 146 -1.84 -22.97 14.30
N GLN A 147 -0.92 -22.02 14.51
CA GLN A 147 -0.01 -22.04 15.65
C GLN A 147 -0.75 -21.88 16.98
N VAL A 148 -1.79 -21.04 17.05
CA VAL A 148 -2.64 -20.93 18.25
C VAL A 148 -3.33 -22.26 18.53
N ILE A 149 -3.92 -22.90 17.51
CA ILE A 149 -4.61 -24.20 17.68
C ILE A 149 -3.63 -25.27 18.11
N ASN A 150 -2.43 -25.34 17.51
CA ASN A 150 -1.37 -26.26 17.95
C ASN A 150 -1.07 -26.12 19.46
N ASN A 151 -0.91 -24.87 19.93
CA ASN A 151 -0.62 -24.59 21.33
C ASN A 151 -1.82 -24.88 22.26
N ILE A 152 -3.07 -24.77 21.78
CA ILE A 152 -4.26 -25.22 22.52
C ILE A 152 -4.21 -26.73 22.72
N ASP A 153 -3.85 -27.49 21.69
CA ASP A 153 -3.77 -28.97 21.78
C ASP A 153 -2.59 -29.39 22.66
N LEU A 154 -1.45 -28.70 22.59
CA LEU A 154 -0.30 -28.95 23.48
C LEU A 154 -0.63 -28.68 24.97
N LEU A 155 -1.36 -27.58 25.25
CA LEU A 155 -1.82 -27.28 26.61
C LEU A 155 -2.79 -28.34 27.12
N ALA A 156 -3.73 -28.80 26.28
CA ALA A 156 -4.65 -29.88 26.62
C ALA A 156 -3.90 -31.18 26.92
N LEU A 157 -2.90 -31.55 26.12
CA LEU A 157 -2.03 -32.69 26.36
C LEU A 157 -1.27 -32.56 27.67
N SER A 158 -0.63 -31.41 27.94
CA SER A 158 0.11 -31.17 29.20
C SER A 158 -0.79 -31.28 30.43
N ASN A 159 -2.04 -30.79 30.34
CA ASN A 159 -3.00 -30.97 31.44
C ASN A 159 -3.36 -32.45 31.68
N ASN A 160 -3.54 -33.22 30.60
CA ASN A 160 -3.78 -34.65 30.72
C ASN A 160 -2.58 -35.40 31.37
N GLN A 161 -1.35 -35.05 30.94
CA GLN A 161 -0.10 -35.62 31.53
C GLN A 161 0.03 -35.28 33.00
N LEU A 162 -0.29 -34.06 33.42
CA LEU A 162 -0.32 -33.63 34.81
C LEU A 162 -1.35 -34.40 35.61
N GLU A 163 -2.54 -34.65 35.05
CA GLU A 163 -3.60 -35.39 35.75
C GLU A 163 -3.19 -36.87 36.01
N VAL A 164 -2.56 -37.51 35.00
CA VAL A 164 -1.99 -38.86 35.17
C VAL A 164 -0.98 -38.90 36.31
N SER A 165 -0.04 -37.95 36.39
CA SER A 165 0.95 -37.88 37.47
C SER A 165 0.34 -37.60 38.83
N LYS A 166 -0.74 -36.81 38.92
CA LYS A 166 -1.48 -36.58 40.18
C LYS A 166 -2.12 -37.84 40.68
N GLN A 167 -2.83 -38.56 39.82
CA GLN A 167 -3.49 -39.82 40.18
C GLN A 167 -2.47 -40.86 40.65
N GLN A 168 -1.33 -40.97 39.97
CA GLN A 168 -0.27 -41.86 40.32
C GLN A 168 0.36 -41.51 41.68
N LEU A 169 0.61 -40.20 41.93
CA LEU A 169 1.14 -39.75 43.24
C LEU A 169 0.15 -40.04 44.39
N GLN A 170 -1.15 -39.79 44.21
CA GLN A 170 -2.19 -40.10 45.20
C GLN A 170 -2.18 -41.59 45.55
N ARG A 171 -2.08 -42.45 44.53
CA ARG A 171 -1.99 -43.90 44.75
C ARG A 171 -0.75 -44.25 45.53
N LEU A 172 0.43 -43.72 45.16
CA LEU A 172 1.68 -44.01 45.88
C LEU A 172 1.69 -43.47 47.31
N GLN A 173 0.98 -42.38 47.59
CA GLN A 173 0.82 -41.84 48.92
C GLN A 173 0.12 -42.90 49.84
N VAL A 174 -1.01 -43.47 49.39
CA VAL A 174 -1.75 -44.46 50.09
C VAL A 174 -0.88 -45.72 50.31
N MET A 175 -0.16 -46.19 49.30
CA MET A 175 0.71 -47.38 49.39
C MET A 175 1.90 -47.10 50.29
N LYS A 176 2.50 -45.90 50.31
CA LYS A 176 3.59 -45.53 51.22
C LYS A 176 3.14 -45.51 52.67
N ASP A 177 1.95 -44.96 52.96
CA ASP A 177 1.40 -44.87 54.30
C ASP A 177 1.08 -46.26 54.87
N ASN A 178 0.83 -47.23 53.97
CA ASN A 178 0.64 -48.65 54.32
C ASN A 178 1.95 -49.48 54.28
N GLY A 179 3.13 -48.84 54.05
CA GLY A 179 4.42 -49.54 53.97
C GLY A 179 4.61 -50.42 52.73
N ALA A 180 3.77 -50.28 51.69
CA ALA A 180 3.71 -51.16 50.52
C ALA A 180 4.65 -50.72 49.36
N VAL A 181 5.29 -49.54 49.44
CA VAL A 181 6.24 -49.05 48.43
C VAL A 181 7.47 -48.42 49.06
N LYS A 182 8.58 -48.37 48.32
CA LYS A 182 9.81 -47.68 48.74
C LYS A 182 9.57 -46.16 48.79
N PRO A 183 10.09 -45.48 49.83
CA PRO A 183 9.98 -44.03 49.91
C PRO A 183 10.56 -43.30 48.66
N SER A 184 11.62 -43.87 48.05
CA SER A 184 12.19 -43.33 46.78
C SER A 184 11.17 -43.19 45.67
N ASP A 185 10.34 -44.24 45.42
CA ASP A 185 9.36 -44.27 44.34
C ASP A 185 8.30 -43.16 44.48
N TYR A 186 7.90 -42.85 45.73
CA TYR A 186 7.01 -41.73 46.02
C TYR A 186 7.65 -40.36 45.66
N TYR A 187 8.92 -40.15 46.08
CA TYR A 187 9.58 -38.89 45.84
C TYR A 187 9.97 -38.68 44.35
N ASP A 188 10.28 -39.78 43.64
CA ASP A 188 10.55 -39.74 42.19
C ASP A 188 9.29 -39.30 41.42
N VAL A 189 8.13 -39.89 41.70
CA VAL A 189 6.86 -39.50 41.08
C VAL A 189 6.41 -38.11 41.54
N LYS A 190 6.72 -37.68 42.76
CA LYS A 190 6.49 -36.30 43.21
C LYS A 190 7.35 -35.30 42.42
N GLY A 191 8.60 -35.63 42.11
CA GLY A 191 9.48 -34.86 41.23
C GLY A 191 8.93 -34.77 39.80
N GLN A 192 8.43 -35.91 39.28
CA GLN A 192 7.75 -35.93 37.95
C GLN A 192 6.50 -35.03 37.91
N LEU A 193 5.69 -35.05 38.96
CA LEU A 193 4.52 -34.18 39.10
C LEU A 193 4.91 -32.70 38.99
N ALA A 194 5.99 -32.27 39.67
CA ALA A 194 6.50 -30.90 39.59
C ALA A 194 6.96 -30.56 38.18
N THR A 195 7.60 -31.48 37.46
CA THR A 195 7.98 -31.34 36.05
C THR A 195 6.76 -31.13 35.13
N ASP A 196 5.71 -31.92 35.34
CA ASP A 196 4.47 -31.81 34.56
C ASP A 196 3.72 -30.50 34.87
N GLN A 197 3.75 -30.02 36.13
CA GLN A 197 3.23 -28.68 36.47
C GLN A 197 3.96 -27.57 35.76
N LEU A 198 5.30 -27.62 35.68
CA LEU A 198 6.09 -26.66 34.89
C LEU A 198 5.75 -26.73 33.40
N SER A 199 5.52 -27.94 32.87
CA SER A 199 5.11 -28.12 31.46
C SER A 199 3.77 -27.45 31.15
N VAL A 200 2.79 -27.52 32.04
CA VAL A 200 1.50 -26.82 31.91
C VAL A 200 1.70 -25.31 31.93
N ILE A 201 2.52 -24.79 32.84
CA ILE A 201 2.82 -23.33 32.91
C ILE A 201 3.47 -22.86 31.60
N ASN A 202 4.46 -23.62 31.10
CA ASN A 202 5.14 -23.28 29.84
C ASN A 202 4.20 -23.34 28.63
N ALA A 203 3.36 -24.40 28.54
CA ALA A 203 2.38 -24.54 27.48
C ALA A 203 1.34 -23.37 27.48
N LYS A 204 0.88 -22.99 28.69
CA LYS A 204 -0.02 -21.83 28.86
C LYS A 204 0.64 -20.53 28.41
N SER A 205 1.88 -20.29 28.82
CA SER A 205 2.64 -19.09 28.39
C SER A 205 2.82 -19.04 26.87
N THR A 206 3.18 -20.18 26.25
CA THR A 206 3.35 -20.27 24.79
C THR A 206 2.03 -20.04 24.06
N LEU A 207 0.92 -20.52 24.57
CA LEU A 207 -0.42 -20.26 24.03
C LEU A 207 -0.76 -18.75 24.07
N GLU A 208 -0.53 -18.10 25.21
CA GLU A 208 -0.81 -16.66 25.34
C GLU A 208 0.08 -15.81 24.40
N ILE A 209 1.35 -16.19 24.20
CA ILE A 209 2.24 -15.57 23.22
C ILE A 209 1.71 -15.76 21.78
N ALA A 210 1.24 -16.97 21.44
CA ALA A 210 0.67 -17.23 20.13
C ALA A 210 -0.61 -16.41 19.86
N LYS A 211 -1.48 -16.30 20.87
CA LYS A 211 -2.67 -15.43 20.81
C LYS A 211 -2.28 -13.96 20.63
N LEU A 212 -1.27 -13.48 21.37
CA LEU A 212 -0.75 -12.12 21.24
C LEU A 212 -0.24 -11.86 19.82
N ASN A 213 0.52 -12.78 19.25
CA ASN A 213 1.02 -12.66 17.86
C ASN A 213 -0.14 -12.56 16.85
N LEU A 214 -1.21 -13.32 17.04
CA LEU A 214 -2.40 -13.25 16.19
C LEU A 214 -3.11 -11.89 16.34
N LEU A 215 -3.28 -11.38 17.55
CA LEU A 215 -3.85 -10.05 17.80
C LEU A 215 -3.01 -8.92 17.18
N GLN A 216 -1.68 -9.01 17.32
CA GLN A 216 -0.76 -8.04 16.71
C GLN A 216 -0.85 -8.05 15.18
N LEU A 217 -0.93 -9.24 14.58
CA LEU A 217 -1.08 -9.36 13.12
C LEU A 217 -2.41 -8.76 12.62
N MET A 218 -3.49 -8.93 13.40
CA MET A 218 -4.79 -8.33 13.16
C MET A 218 -4.84 -6.83 13.51
N ASN A 219 -3.81 -6.28 14.15
CA ASN A 219 -3.76 -4.93 14.72
C ASN A 219 -4.95 -4.64 15.66
N VAL A 220 -5.21 -5.58 16.58
CA VAL A 220 -6.25 -5.50 17.60
C VAL A 220 -5.59 -5.38 18.98
N PRO A 221 -6.13 -4.56 19.93
CA PRO A 221 -5.56 -4.39 21.26
C PRO A 221 -5.47 -5.70 22.04
N TYR A 222 -4.41 -5.89 22.84
CA TYR A 222 -4.18 -7.06 23.67
C TYR A 222 -5.27 -7.28 24.75
N THR A 223 -5.99 -6.21 25.12
CA THR A 223 -7.12 -6.30 26.07
C THR A 223 -8.31 -7.10 25.55
N THR A 224 -8.33 -7.43 24.25
CA THR A 224 -9.36 -8.24 23.62
C THR A 224 -9.11 -9.72 23.98
N SER A 225 -10.01 -10.34 24.74
CA SER A 225 -10.00 -11.78 24.93
C SER A 225 -10.28 -12.48 23.61
N ILE A 226 -9.38 -13.38 23.21
CA ILE A 226 -9.53 -14.15 21.98
C ILE A 226 -9.66 -15.64 22.28
N THR A 227 -10.77 -16.21 21.84
CA THR A 227 -10.97 -17.67 21.79
C THR A 227 -11.06 -18.07 20.32
N VAL A 228 -10.23 -19.02 19.90
CA VAL A 228 -10.14 -19.47 18.49
C VAL A 228 -11.00 -20.72 18.33
N GLN A 229 -11.77 -20.77 17.25
CA GLN A 229 -12.50 -21.98 16.89
C GLN A 229 -11.51 -23.08 16.50
N ARG A 230 -11.62 -24.26 17.12
CA ARG A 230 -10.82 -25.42 16.73
C ARG A 230 -11.25 -25.95 15.37
N LEU A 231 -10.27 -26.44 14.60
CA LEU A 231 -10.55 -27.16 13.37
C LEU A 231 -11.13 -28.55 13.71
N SER A 232 -12.04 -29.03 12.89
CA SER A 232 -12.51 -30.40 12.96
C SER A 232 -11.40 -31.37 12.51
N ALA A 233 -11.40 -32.59 13.05
CA ALA A 233 -10.41 -33.62 12.70
C ALA A 233 -10.39 -33.92 11.18
N ASN A 234 -11.52 -33.74 10.49
CA ASN A 234 -11.68 -33.99 9.06
C ASN A 234 -11.04 -32.88 8.18
N GLU A 235 -10.74 -31.70 8.75
CA GLU A 235 -10.11 -30.58 8.04
C GLU A 235 -8.59 -30.71 7.96
N LEU A 236 -8.01 -31.60 8.78
CA LEU A 236 -6.57 -31.83 8.80
C LEU A 236 -6.17 -32.83 7.72
N PRO A 237 -5.16 -32.54 6.89
CA PRO A 237 -4.76 -33.44 5.82
C PRO A 237 -4.10 -34.71 6.38
N THR A 238 -4.63 -35.85 6.02
CA THR A 238 -4.09 -37.19 6.39
C THR A 238 -3.34 -37.84 5.23
N THR A 239 -3.44 -37.29 4.02
CA THR A 239 -2.86 -37.84 2.81
C THR A 239 -1.71 -36.97 2.32
N LYS A 240 -0.74 -37.61 1.61
CA LYS A 240 0.39 -36.90 1.00
C LYS A 240 -0.10 -35.92 -0.06
N PHE A 241 0.54 -34.75 -0.12
CA PHE A 241 0.29 -33.76 -1.18
C PHE A 241 0.59 -34.38 -2.55
N ARG A 242 -0.37 -34.29 -3.50
CA ARG A 242 -0.35 -35.10 -4.73
C ARG A 242 0.32 -34.42 -5.92
N GLU A 243 0.36 -33.08 -5.95
CA GLU A 243 0.87 -32.33 -7.09
C GLU A 243 2.40 -32.25 -7.09
N THR A 244 2.99 -32.15 -8.28
CA THR A 244 4.43 -31.95 -8.46
C THR A 244 4.80 -30.48 -8.33
N PRO A 245 6.06 -30.12 -7.99
CA PRO A 245 6.51 -28.73 -7.96
C PRO A 245 6.25 -27.97 -9.26
N ASN A 246 6.38 -28.63 -10.40
CA ASN A 246 6.14 -28.03 -11.71
C ASN A 246 4.65 -27.69 -11.94
N GLN A 247 3.73 -28.53 -11.50
CA GLN A 247 2.30 -28.25 -11.59
C GLN A 247 1.93 -27.02 -10.74
N VAL A 248 2.43 -26.95 -9.50
CA VAL A 248 2.25 -25.80 -8.61
C VAL A 248 2.85 -24.53 -9.25
N TYR A 249 4.04 -24.62 -9.87
CA TYR A 249 4.69 -23.48 -10.52
C TYR A 249 3.88 -22.96 -11.72
N ILE A 250 3.36 -23.85 -12.57
CA ILE A 250 2.52 -23.45 -13.71
C ILE A 250 1.25 -22.71 -13.23
N ALA A 251 0.59 -23.23 -12.17
CA ALA A 251 -0.56 -22.57 -11.58
C ALA A 251 -0.17 -21.20 -10.97
N ALA A 252 0.97 -21.13 -10.29
CA ALA A 252 1.50 -19.92 -9.68
C ALA A 252 1.73 -18.80 -10.70
N ILE A 253 2.34 -19.10 -11.85
CA ILE A 253 2.56 -18.11 -12.92
C ILE A 253 1.25 -17.51 -13.43
N GLN A 254 0.19 -18.30 -13.50
CA GLN A 254 -1.11 -17.84 -14.01
C GLN A 254 -1.90 -17.05 -12.98
N ASN A 255 -1.83 -17.44 -11.72
CA ASN A 255 -2.74 -16.95 -10.69
C ASN A 255 -2.13 -15.86 -9.79
N LEU A 256 -0.83 -15.94 -9.43
CA LEU A 256 -0.25 -15.06 -8.43
C LEU A 256 -0.16 -13.61 -8.90
N PRO A 257 -0.65 -12.67 -8.06
CA PRO A 257 -0.57 -11.24 -8.34
C PRO A 257 0.87 -10.74 -8.50
N LEU A 258 1.82 -11.30 -7.76
CA LEU A 258 3.25 -10.97 -7.82
C LEU A 258 3.81 -11.05 -9.25
N ILE A 259 3.52 -12.14 -9.97
CA ILE A 259 4.02 -12.34 -11.35
C ILE A 259 3.30 -11.38 -12.32
N LYS A 260 1.99 -11.21 -12.13
CA LYS A 260 1.20 -10.26 -12.93
C LYS A 260 1.72 -8.83 -12.76
N ALA A 261 2.06 -8.42 -11.54
CA ALA A 261 2.64 -7.11 -11.25
C ALA A 261 3.99 -6.90 -11.96
N ALA A 262 4.90 -7.89 -11.88
CA ALA A 262 6.19 -7.83 -12.55
C ALA A 262 6.05 -7.71 -14.09
N THR A 263 5.16 -8.50 -14.69
CA THR A 263 4.87 -8.45 -16.13
C THR A 263 4.30 -7.08 -16.55
N LEU A 264 3.36 -6.52 -15.77
CA LEU A 264 2.77 -5.20 -16.03
C LEU A 264 3.80 -4.07 -15.91
N ARG A 265 4.74 -4.17 -14.95
CA ARG A 265 5.86 -3.21 -14.82
C ARG A 265 6.79 -3.25 -16.03
N ARG A 266 7.15 -4.44 -16.52
CA ARG A 266 7.93 -4.57 -17.76
C ARG A 266 7.21 -3.93 -18.96
N GLN A 267 5.90 -4.20 -19.11
CA GLN A 267 5.09 -3.57 -20.17
C GLN A 267 5.00 -2.05 -20.02
N SER A 268 4.95 -1.54 -18.78
CA SER A 268 5.01 -0.11 -18.49
C SER A 268 6.34 0.50 -18.94
N ALA A 269 7.47 -0.15 -18.64
CA ALA A 269 8.79 0.27 -19.09
C ALA A 269 8.92 0.25 -20.64
N GLU A 270 8.28 -0.71 -21.30
CA GLU A 270 8.21 -0.77 -22.77
C GLU A 270 7.48 0.45 -23.35
N LYS A 271 6.37 0.89 -22.70
CA LYS A 271 5.69 2.12 -23.08
C LYS A 271 6.51 3.37 -22.77
N GLN A 272 7.34 3.38 -21.72
CA GLN A 272 8.27 4.49 -21.44
C GLN A 272 9.26 4.70 -22.60
N VAL A 273 9.77 3.62 -23.21
CA VAL A 273 10.60 3.73 -24.42
C VAL A 273 9.84 4.44 -25.55
N GLN A 274 8.54 4.11 -25.74
CA GLN A 274 7.72 4.75 -26.77
C GLN A 274 7.44 6.23 -26.44
N VAL A 275 7.22 6.58 -25.16
CA VAL A 275 7.09 7.97 -24.72
C VAL A 275 8.33 8.78 -25.11
N ASN A 276 9.52 8.27 -24.77
CA ASN A 276 10.77 8.97 -25.07
C ASN A 276 11.09 9.03 -26.57
N LYS A 277 10.69 8.01 -27.35
CA LYS A 277 10.76 8.08 -28.82
C LYS A 277 9.86 9.19 -29.37
N GLY A 278 8.70 9.39 -28.78
CA GLY A 278 7.77 10.50 -29.14
C GLY A 278 8.43 11.87 -29.06
N LEU A 279 9.37 12.08 -28.12
CA LEU A 279 10.09 13.35 -27.97
C LEU A 279 11.05 13.69 -29.12
N LEU A 280 11.29 12.75 -30.04
CA LEU A 280 12.07 12.98 -31.26
C LEU A 280 11.23 13.55 -32.40
N PHE A 281 9.90 13.55 -32.27
CA PHE A 281 8.96 14.06 -33.28
C PHE A 281 8.59 15.51 -32.99
N PRO A 282 8.10 16.24 -34.00
CA PRO A 282 7.57 17.59 -33.82
C PRO A 282 6.40 17.63 -32.83
N THR A 283 6.28 18.74 -32.10
CA THR A 283 5.14 19.04 -31.23
C THR A 283 4.26 20.12 -31.90
N LEU A 284 2.98 19.82 -32.09
CA LEU A 284 1.97 20.73 -32.58
C LEU A 284 1.07 21.13 -31.42
N SER A 285 0.95 22.42 -31.15
CA SER A 285 0.10 22.98 -30.10
C SER A 285 -0.82 24.06 -30.63
N LEU A 286 -2.02 24.13 -30.08
CA LEU A 286 -2.96 25.25 -30.22
C LEU A 286 -2.79 26.11 -28.97
N TYR A 287 -2.60 27.40 -29.17
CA TYR A 287 -2.55 28.38 -28.09
C TYR A 287 -3.58 29.48 -28.31
N SER A 288 -4.10 30.01 -27.22
CA SER A 288 -4.99 31.17 -27.20
C SER A 288 -4.61 32.07 -26.05
N GLY A 289 -4.68 33.35 -26.27
CA GLY A 289 -4.38 34.37 -25.28
C GLY A 289 -5.44 35.46 -25.26
N LEU A 290 -5.69 35.98 -24.08
CA LEU A 290 -6.51 37.14 -23.80
C LEU A 290 -5.66 38.07 -22.94
N ALA A 291 -5.48 39.30 -23.36
CA ALA A 291 -4.69 40.28 -22.61
C ALA A 291 -5.39 41.64 -22.58
N THR A 292 -5.21 42.38 -21.51
CA THR A 292 -5.50 43.80 -21.43
C THR A 292 -4.53 44.49 -20.49
N ARG A 293 -4.36 45.79 -20.67
CA ARG A 293 -3.33 46.57 -19.97
C ARG A 293 -3.89 47.89 -19.50
N TYR A 294 -3.37 48.35 -18.37
CA TYR A 294 -3.61 49.67 -17.79
C TYR A 294 -2.29 50.40 -17.57
N SER A 295 -2.28 51.74 -17.81
CA SER A 295 -1.23 52.65 -17.38
C SER A 295 -1.84 53.96 -16.88
N ASN A 296 -1.35 54.51 -15.76
CA ASN A 296 -1.78 55.83 -15.28
C ASN A 296 -1.23 56.97 -16.16
N ALA A 297 -0.25 56.69 -17.02
CA ALA A 297 0.32 57.66 -17.98
C ALA A 297 -0.49 57.76 -19.27
N ALA A 298 -1.47 56.86 -19.49
CA ALA A 298 -2.26 56.84 -20.73
C ALA A 298 -3.08 58.12 -20.87
N ARG A 299 -2.90 58.79 -22.00
CA ARG A 299 -3.58 60.02 -22.37
C ARG A 299 -4.28 59.85 -23.70
N ARG A 300 -5.36 60.61 -23.88
CA ARG A 300 -6.01 60.78 -25.18
C ARG A 300 -6.04 62.24 -25.53
N SER A 301 -5.87 62.53 -26.78
CA SER A 301 -6.06 63.93 -27.37
C SER A 301 -7.53 64.14 -27.69
N VAL A 302 -8.15 65.13 -27.03
CA VAL A 302 -9.53 65.50 -27.27
C VAL A 302 -9.50 66.82 -28.03
N PHE A 303 -10.12 66.86 -29.19
CA PHE A 303 -10.25 68.07 -29.99
C PHE A 303 -11.04 69.12 -29.18
N VAL A 304 -10.52 70.33 -29.07
CA VAL A 304 -11.14 71.43 -28.36
C VAL A 304 -11.72 72.42 -29.37
N ASP A 305 -10.86 72.95 -30.24
CA ASP A 305 -11.23 73.91 -31.27
C ASP A 305 -10.19 73.94 -32.43
N SER A 306 -10.46 74.74 -33.44
CA SER A 306 -9.46 75.05 -34.47
C SER A 306 -9.27 76.55 -34.51
N SER A 307 -8.01 77.00 -34.49
CA SER A 307 -7.66 78.35 -34.59
C SER A 307 -6.90 78.60 -35.90
N GLU A 308 -7.15 79.67 -36.49
CA GLU A 308 -6.39 80.14 -37.65
C GLU A 308 -5.03 80.67 -37.20
N ILE A 309 -3.96 80.11 -37.71
CA ILE A 309 -2.60 80.54 -37.40
C ILE A 309 -1.90 80.98 -38.70
N ASN A 310 -1.16 82.06 -38.61
CA ASN A 310 -0.32 82.50 -39.69
C ASN A 310 0.86 81.56 -39.87
N THR A 311 1.03 80.93 -41.00
CA THR A 311 2.09 79.96 -41.32
C THR A 311 3.49 80.56 -41.39
N GLY A 312 3.63 81.93 -41.38
CA GLY A 312 4.89 82.62 -41.67
C GLY A 312 5.22 82.66 -43.16
N ALA A 313 4.46 81.94 -43.96
CA ALA A 313 4.58 82.02 -45.42
C ALA A 313 3.71 83.22 -45.99
N PHE A 314 4.04 83.64 -47.13
CA PHE A 314 3.27 84.72 -47.84
C PHE A 314 3.17 84.39 -49.31
N ILE A 315 2.09 84.84 -49.92
CA ILE A 315 1.88 84.84 -51.40
C ILE A 315 2.21 86.24 -51.93
N LYS A 316 3.13 86.33 -52.85
CA LYS A 316 3.43 87.62 -53.53
C LYS A 316 2.32 87.91 -54.52
N THR A 317 1.58 89.02 -54.32
CA THR A 317 0.57 89.53 -55.24
C THR A 317 0.95 90.88 -55.73
N PRO A 318 0.39 91.38 -56.82
CA PRO A 318 0.65 92.71 -57.28
C PRO A 318 0.32 93.82 -56.25
N ALA A 319 -0.54 93.53 -55.29
CA ALA A 319 -0.95 94.45 -54.22
C ALA A 319 -0.07 94.33 -52.95
N GLY A 320 0.98 93.46 -52.94
CA GLY A 320 1.87 93.22 -51.81
C GLY A 320 1.85 91.75 -51.32
N ASN A 321 2.67 91.48 -50.32
CA ASN A 321 2.74 90.13 -49.69
C ASN A 321 1.48 89.86 -48.83
N GLN A 322 0.73 88.79 -49.17
CA GLN A 322 -0.40 88.38 -48.38
C GLN A 322 -0.01 87.15 -47.49
N PRO A 323 -0.23 87.20 -46.16
CA PRO A 323 0.09 86.11 -45.30
C PRO A 323 -0.79 84.87 -45.59
N VAL A 324 -0.19 83.69 -45.49
CA VAL A 324 -0.90 82.41 -45.60
C VAL A 324 -1.30 81.96 -44.21
N TYR A 325 -2.58 81.69 -44.04
CA TYR A 325 -3.12 81.11 -42.80
C TYR A 325 -3.45 79.65 -43.02
N THR A 326 -3.31 78.83 -41.93
CA THR A 326 -3.77 77.50 -41.91
C THR A 326 -4.58 77.25 -40.61
N PHE A 327 -5.44 76.29 -40.63
CA PHE A 327 -6.17 75.87 -39.42
C PHE A 327 -5.30 74.96 -38.60
N ASN A 328 -4.96 75.41 -37.37
CA ASN A 328 -4.34 74.56 -36.39
C ASN A 328 -5.43 73.98 -35.50
N GLN A 329 -5.44 72.65 -35.42
CA GLN A 329 -6.35 71.91 -34.51
C GLN A 329 -5.77 71.89 -33.14
N ASN A 330 -6.46 72.43 -32.15
CA ASN A 330 -6.04 72.42 -30.75
C ASN A 330 -6.62 71.25 -30.05
N TYR A 331 -5.74 70.52 -29.40
CA TYR A 331 -6.14 69.32 -28.63
C TYR A 331 -5.77 69.47 -27.15
N ARG A 332 -6.67 69.02 -26.27
CA ARG A 332 -6.40 68.90 -24.84
C ARG A 332 -6.04 67.45 -24.52
N SER A 333 -4.98 67.27 -23.79
CA SER A 333 -4.58 65.94 -23.30
C SER A 333 -5.36 65.56 -22.04
N GLU A 334 -6.20 64.50 -22.11
CA GLU A 334 -6.99 63.96 -20.99
C GLU A 334 -6.50 62.57 -20.58
N SER A 335 -6.51 62.27 -19.28
CA SER A 335 -6.22 60.92 -18.78
C SER A 335 -7.32 59.94 -19.18
N VAL A 336 -6.92 58.73 -19.60
CA VAL A 336 -7.86 57.67 -19.90
C VAL A 336 -8.11 56.87 -18.62
N GLY A 337 -9.36 56.87 -18.17
CA GLY A 337 -9.74 56.15 -16.96
C GLY A 337 -9.52 54.62 -17.06
N TYR A 338 -9.31 53.98 -15.91
CA TYR A 338 -8.99 52.56 -15.80
C TYR A 338 -9.95 51.66 -16.60
N TYR A 339 -11.26 51.81 -16.41
CA TYR A 339 -12.26 50.98 -17.08
C TYR A 339 -12.23 51.12 -18.61
N ASN A 340 -12.00 52.33 -19.09
CA ASN A 340 -11.90 52.58 -20.53
C ASN A 340 -10.65 51.95 -21.12
N GLN A 341 -9.50 52.00 -20.41
CA GLN A 341 -8.29 51.30 -20.82
C GLN A 341 -8.49 49.80 -20.82
N PHE A 342 -9.07 49.23 -19.74
CA PHE A 342 -9.33 47.82 -19.63
C PHE A 342 -10.17 47.29 -20.81
N LYS A 343 -11.20 48.04 -21.20
CA LYS A 343 -12.08 47.71 -22.33
C LYS A 343 -11.41 47.92 -23.70
N ASN A 344 -10.65 49.01 -23.85
CA ASN A 344 -10.11 49.41 -25.16
C ASN A 344 -8.80 48.71 -25.52
N ASN A 345 -8.03 48.27 -24.49
CA ASN A 345 -6.75 47.60 -24.67
C ASN A 345 -6.91 46.05 -24.73
N TYR A 346 -8.14 45.58 -24.84
CA TYR A 346 -8.46 44.18 -24.97
C TYR A 346 -7.86 43.62 -26.28
N ASN A 347 -7.04 42.58 -26.12
CA ASN A 347 -6.40 41.89 -27.24
C ASN A 347 -6.63 40.39 -27.10
N THR A 348 -7.00 39.72 -28.16
CA THR A 348 -7.14 38.28 -28.29
C THR A 348 -6.22 37.74 -29.36
N GLN A 349 -5.61 36.61 -29.06
CA GLN A 349 -4.83 35.87 -30.06
C GLN A 349 -5.20 34.40 -30.03
N VAL A 350 -5.23 33.77 -31.18
CA VAL A 350 -5.34 32.32 -31.36
C VAL A 350 -4.36 31.94 -32.44
N GLY A 351 -3.59 30.87 -32.16
CA GLY A 351 -2.58 30.42 -33.11
C GLY A 351 -2.20 28.96 -32.94
N ILE A 352 -1.52 28.45 -33.94
CA ILE A 352 -0.96 27.09 -33.93
C ILE A 352 0.57 27.25 -33.93
N SER A 353 1.23 26.48 -33.06
CA SER A 353 2.69 26.43 -32.97
C SER A 353 3.18 25.01 -33.32
N LEU A 354 4.12 24.92 -34.24
CA LEU A 354 4.83 23.70 -34.61
C LEU A 354 6.30 23.82 -34.16
N GLN A 355 6.68 23.05 -33.15
CA GLN A 355 8.05 23.00 -32.64
C GLN A 355 8.74 21.74 -33.14
N ILE A 356 9.81 21.87 -33.92
CA ILE A 356 10.57 20.75 -34.49
C ILE A 356 11.92 20.68 -33.76
N PRO A 357 12.21 19.58 -33.00
CA PRO A 357 13.49 19.40 -32.31
C PRO A 357 14.59 18.99 -33.31
N ILE A 358 15.38 19.96 -33.81
CA ILE A 358 16.47 19.70 -34.79
C ILE A 358 17.71 19.19 -34.06
N LEU A 359 18.17 19.92 -33.04
CA LEU A 359 19.34 19.57 -32.22
C LEU A 359 19.11 20.04 -30.79
N ASN A 360 19.13 19.10 -29.82
CA ASN A 360 18.96 19.40 -28.40
C ASN A 360 20.09 18.76 -27.55
N ALA A 361 21.34 18.90 -28.02
CA ALA A 361 22.52 18.29 -27.38
C ALA A 361 22.34 16.79 -27.09
N PHE A 362 21.71 16.05 -27.99
CA PHE A 362 21.41 14.62 -27.90
C PHE A 362 20.53 14.19 -26.70
N GLN A 363 19.97 15.14 -25.93
CA GLN A 363 19.17 14.83 -24.71
C GLN A 363 18.05 13.83 -24.99
N ASN A 364 17.25 14.04 -26.04
CA ASN A 364 16.12 13.13 -26.35
C ASN A 364 16.62 11.75 -26.79
N ARG A 365 17.73 11.68 -27.55
CA ARG A 365 18.33 10.40 -27.94
C ARG A 365 18.85 9.62 -26.73
N ASN A 366 19.50 10.30 -25.78
CA ASN A 366 19.98 9.71 -24.55
C ASN A 366 18.83 9.25 -23.65
N LYS A 367 17.71 10.01 -23.56
CA LYS A 367 16.49 9.57 -22.86
C LYS A 367 15.95 8.25 -23.44
N VAL A 368 15.96 8.08 -24.76
CA VAL A 368 15.57 6.79 -25.39
C VAL A 368 16.54 5.68 -25.04
N ALA A 369 17.85 5.96 -25.02
CA ALA A 369 18.85 4.95 -24.65
C ALA A 369 18.70 4.52 -23.18
N LEU A 370 18.55 5.46 -22.26
CA LEU A 370 18.29 5.19 -20.84
C LEU A 370 17.00 4.36 -20.65
N ALA A 371 15.91 4.75 -21.28
CA ALA A 371 14.66 4.00 -21.18
C ALA A 371 14.75 2.56 -21.74
N LYS A 372 15.66 2.29 -22.69
CA LYS A 372 15.93 0.92 -23.14
C LYS A 372 16.71 0.12 -22.08
N ILE A 373 17.61 0.76 -21.35
CA ILE A 373 18.32 0.15 -20.22
C ILE A 373 17.31 -0.18 -19.12
N ASP A 374 16.43 0.79 -18.75
CA ASP A 374 15.35 0.58 -17.76
C ASP A 374 14.42 -0.57 -18.16
N LEU A 375 14.11 -0.71 -19.46
CA LEU A 375 13.34 -1.86 -19.97
C LEU A 375 14.09 -3.18 -19.80
N SER A 376 15.40 -3.20 -20.03
CA SER A 376 16.20 -4.41 -19.83
C SER A 376 16.26 -4.78 -18.36
N GLU A 377 16.41 -3.82 -17.46
CA GLU A 377 16.33 -4.00 -16.00
C GLU A 377 14.96 -4.57 -15.57
N ALA A 378 13.86 -4.01 -16.10
CA ALA A 378 12.52 -4.52 -15.83
C ALA A 378 12.31 -5.96 -16.32
N ARG A 379 12.95 -6.36 -17.42
CA ARG A 379 12.94 -7.76 -17.91
C ARG A 379 13.69 -8.68 -16.96
N TYR A 380 14.90 -8.30 -16.54
CA TYR A 380 15.67 -9.09 -15.57
C TYR A 380 14.95 -9.19 -14.22
N THR A 381 14.26 -8.12 -13.78
CA THR A 381 13.44 -8.14 -12.56
C THR A 381 12.29 -9.13 -12.68
N GLU A 382 11.57 -9.15 -13.82
CA GLU A 382 10.51 -10.15 -14.08
C GLU A 382 11.07 -11.57 -14.06
N GLU A 383 12.19 -11.81 -14.71
CA GLU A 383 12.85 -13.13 -14.76
C GLU A 383 13.33 -13.57 -13.38
N THR A 384 14.00 -12.69 -12.64
CA THR A 384 14.42 -12.94 -11.24
C THR A 384 13.23 -13.29 -10.34
N THR A 385 12.11 -12.56 -10.46
CA THR A 385 10.90 -12.87 -9.72
C THR A 385 10.36 -14.26 -10.03
N ARG A 386 10.39 -14.68 -11.29
CA ARG A 386 9.99 -16.04 -11.73
C ARG A 386 10.91 -17.12 -11.18
N ILE A 387 12.22 -16.88 -11.21
CA ILE A 387 13.23 -17.81 -10.67
C ILE A 387 13.06 -17.96 -9.16
N GLN A 388 12.93 -16.85 -8.42
CA GLN A 388 12.73 -16.86 -6.97
C GLN A 388 11.42 -17.56 -6.58
N LEU A 389 10.34 -17.34 -7.33
CA LEU A 389 9.09 -18.06 -7.12
C LEU A 389 9.28 -19.57 -7.31
N LYS A 390 9.95 -19.99 -8.38
CA LYS A 390 10.23 -21.40 -8.63
C LYS A 390 11.04 -22.04 -7.50
N GLN A 391 12.10 -21.38 -7.05
CA GLN A 391 12.92 -21.82 -5.90
C GLN A 391 12.12 -21.93 -4.62
N SER A 392 11.25 -20.95 -4.34
CA SER A 392 10.37 -20.95 -3.17
C SER A 392 9.37 -22.12 -3.19
N ILE A 393 8.81 -22.42 -4.36
CA ILE A 393 7.90 -23.56 -4.56
C ILE A 393 8.64 -24.89 -4.37
N GLU A 394 9.81 -25.04 -4.96
CA GLU A 394 10.65 -26.24 -4.82
C GLU A 394 11.03 -26.49 -3.37
N GLN A 395 11.45 -25.44 -2.65
CA GLN A 395 11.75 -25.50 -1.22
C GLN A 395 10.51 -25.84 -0.37
N ALA A 396 9.36 -25.21 -0.65
CA ALA A 396 8.11 -25.51 0.02
C ALA A 396 7.69 -26.96 -0.18
N PHE A 397 7.85 -27.49 -1.38
CA PHE A 397 7.53 -28.89 -1.69
C PHE A 397 8.43 -29.88 -0.94
N VAL A 398 9.76 -29.67 -0.92
CA VAL A 398 10.71 -30.49 -0.16
C VAL A 398 10.33 -30.49 1.33
N ASN A 399 10.07 -29.28 1.88
CA ASN A 399 9.66 -29.13 3.27
C ASN A 399 8.33 -29.82 3.58
N THR A 400 7.35 -29.76 2.68
CA THR A 400 6.05 -30.42 2.84
C THR A 400 6.18 -31.94 2.82
N THR A 401 7.01 -32.48 1.91
CA THR A 401 7.27 -33.92 1.84
C THR A 401 7.94 -34.41 3.12
N ALA A 402 8.98 -33.73 3.59
CA ALA A 402 9.67 -34.09 4.84
C ALA A 402 8.75 -33.99 6.07
N ALA A 403 7.84 -32.99 6.11
CA ALA A 403 6.87 -32.87 7.20
C ALA A 403 5.85 -34.01 7.18
N TYR A 404 5.39 -34.44 6.00
CA TYR A 404 4.53 -35.60 5.87
C TYR A 404 5.19 -36.86 6.35
N ASP A 405 6.41 -37.16 5.88
CA ASP A 405 7.15 -38.35 6.26
C ASP A 405 7.42 -38.39 7.79
N ARG A 406 7.75 -37.22 8.38
CA ARG A 406 7.88 -37.04 9.83
C ARG A 406 6.58 -37.33 10.57
N TYR A 407 5.46 -36.82 10.08
CA TYR A 407 4.13 -37.04 10.66
C TYR A 407 3.79 -38.52 10.66
N GLN A 408 4.06 -39.27 9.60
CA GLN A 408 3.82 -40.71 9.51
C GLN A 408 4.66 -41.49 10.53
N ILE A 409 5.98 -41.25 10.57
CA ILE A 409 6.89 -41.92 11.52
C ILE A 409 6.49 -41.63 12.97
N LEU A 410 6.11 -40.40 13.30
CA LEU A 410 5.70 -40.02 14.65
C LEU A 410 4.36 -40.65 15.04
N THR A 411 3.47 -40.90 14.08
CA THR A 411 2.22 -41.64 14.35
C THR A 411 2.52 -43.07 14.80
N GLU A 412 3.37 -43.77 14.06
CA GLU A 412 3.81 -45.11 14.44
C GLU A 412 4.56 -45.13 15.78
N GLN A 413 5.43 -44.15 16.03
CA GLN A 413 6.17 -44.01 17.28
C GLN A 413 5.27 -43.84 18.49
N VAL A 414 4.22 -42.99 18.37
CA VAL A 414 3.25 -42.76 19.42
C VAL A 414 2.50 -44.05 19.78
N ASP A 415 2.08 -44.83 18.77
CA ASP A 415 1.38 -46.07 18.99
C ASP A 415 2.26 -47.10 19.72
N ALA A 416 3.53 -47.21 19.32
CA ALA A 416 4.50 -48.08 20.01
C ALA A 416 4.78 -47.66 21.46
N PHE A 417 5.00 -46.36 21.70
CA PHE A 417 5.26 -45.86 23.05
C PHE A 417 4.03 -45.86 23.95
N LYS A 418 2.81 -45.70 23.42
CA LYS A 418 1.57 -45.88 24.20
C LYS A 418 1.45 -47.30 24.75
N GLU A 419 1.73 -48.33 23.93
CA GLU A 419 1.65 -49.70 24.37
C GLU A 419 2.79 -50.04 25.36
N SER A 420 4.00 -49.52 25.13
CA SER A 420 5.13 -49.62 26.06
C SER A 420 4.77 -49.02 27.44
N PHE A 421 4.21 -47.80 27.45
CA PHE A 421 3.81 -47.13 28.67
C PHE A 421 2.66 -47.88 29.39
N ARG A 422 1.64 -48.33 28.65
CA ARG A 422 0.55 -49.12 29.20
C ARG A 422 1.08 -50.36 29.93
N THR A 423 2.05 -51.05 29.32
CA THR A 423 2.67 -52.24 29.94
C THR A 423 3.51 -51.86 31.18
N ALA A 424 4.29 -50.75 31.09
CA ALA A 424 5.09 -50.24 32.19
C ALA A 424 4.20 -49.83 33.40
N GLU A 425 3.07 -49.18 33.14
CA GLU A 425 2.09 -48.75 34.13
C GLU A 425 1.48 -49.96 34.88
N ILE A 426 1.06 -51.00 34.15
CA ILE A 426 0.52 -52.23 34.75
C ILE A 426 1.57 -52.91 35.69
N ARG A 427 2.81 -53.03 35.20
CA ARG A 427 3.91 -53.65 35.95
C ARG A 427 4.31 -52.82 37.16
N PHE A 428 4.35 -51.49 37.05
CA PHE A 428 4.62 -50.59 38.15
C PHE A 428 3.53 -50.66 39.21
N ASN A 429 2.28 -50.70 38.79
CA ASN A 429 1.12 -50.81 39.65
C ASN A 429 1.06 -52.17 40.36
N ALA A 430 1.64 -53.25 39.79
CA ALA A 430 1.80 -54.56 40.37
C ALA A 430 3.06 -54.69 41.27
N GLY A 431 3.87 -53.63 41.43
CA GLY A 431 5.10 -53.62 42.20
C GLY A 431 6.28 -54.38 41.57
N VAL A 432 6.18 -54.72 40.27
CA VAL A 432 7.19 -55.48 39.52
C VAL A 432 8.21 -54.55 38.84
N LEU A 433 7.84 -53.28 38.58
CA LEU A 433 8.69 -52.31 37.95
C LEU A 433 9.04 -51.18 38.94
N ASN A 434 10.24 -50.57 38.85
CA ASN A 434 10.65 -49.45 39.69
C ASN A 434 10.10 -48.13 39.15
N SER A 435 10.16 -47.02 39.93
CA SER A 435 9.69 -45.68 39.56
C SER A 435 10.45 -45.10 38.40
N VAL A 436 11.76 -45.35 38.28
CA VAL A 436 12.61 -44.80 37.23
C VAL A 436 12.18 -45.31 35.86
N ASP A 437 12.02 -46.62 35.70
CA ASP A 437 11.59 -47.25 34.44
C ASP A 437 10.17 -46.81 34.05
N TYR A 438 9.26 -46.65 35.01
CA TYR A 438 7.92 -46.10 34.80
C TYR A 438 7.98 -44.67 34.26
N ILE A 439 8.79 -43.81 34.91
CA ILE A 439 8.95 -42.40 34.50
C ILE A 439 9.60 -42.30 33.11
N VAL A 440 10.58 -43.15 32.79
CA VAL A 440 11.19 -43.21 31.45
C VAL A 440 10.15 -43.57 30.39
N ALA A 441 9.32 -44.60 30.63
CA ALA A 441 8.25 -44.99 29.70
C ALA A 441 7.21 -43.87 29.51
N LYS A 442 6.80 -43.21 30.62
CA LYS A 442 5.90 -42.07 30.62
C LYS A 442 6.50 -40.91 29.79
N ASN A 443 7.73 -40.51 30.06
CA ASN A 443 8.38 -39.42 29.36
C ASN A 443 8.57 -39.69 27.87
N ASN A 444 8.76 -40.94 27.46
CA ASN A 444 8.86 -41.35 26.06
C ASN A 444 7.51 -41.14 25.33
N VAL A 445 6.38 -41.60 25.88
CA VAL A 445 5.07 -41.40 25.26
C VAL A 445 4.65 -39.93 25.29
N ASP A 446 4.95 -39.18 26.35
CA ASP A 446 4.65 -37.76 26.46
C ASP A 446 5.39 -36.94 25.40
N ARG A 447 6.70 -37.20 25.22
CA ARG A 447 7.52 -36.60 24.19
C ARG A 447 7.02 -36.93 22.78
N ALA A 448 6.69 -38.20 22.55
CA ALA A 448 6.17 -38.66 21.26
C ALA A 448 4.84 -37.95 20.89
N ASN A 449 3.91 -37.83 21.85
CA ASN A 449 2.64 -37.12 21.64
C ASN A 449 2.86 -35.62 21.35
N ASN A 450 3.75 -34.94 22.09
CA ASN A 450 4.11 -33.55 21.83
C ASN A 450 4.67 -33.37 20.40
N ASN A 451 5.59 -34.26 19.99
CA ASN A 451 6.18 -34.22 18.65
C ASN A 451 5.14 -34.51 17.57
N LEU A 452 4.21 -35.45 17.79
CA LEU A 452 3.15 -35.78 16.84
C LEU A 452 2.20 -34.58 16.61
N ILE A 453 1.76 -33.89 17.68
CA ILE A 453 0.92 -32.69 17.57
C ILE A 453 1.65 -31.65 16.71
N ASN A 454 2.89 -31.34 17.07
CA ASN A 454 3.69 -30.36 16.30
C ASN A 454 3.88 -30.76 14.84
N ALA A 455 4.18 -32.01 14.53
CA ALA A 455 4.38 -32.50 13.18
C ALA A 455 3.09 -32.44 12.34
N ARG A 456 1.94 -32.74 12.95
CA ARG A 456 0.63 -32.67 12.30
C ARG A 456 0.31 -31.25 11.84
N TYR A 457 0.49 -30.25 12.71
CA TYR A 457 0.25 -28.86 12.36
C TYR A 457 1.34 -28.29 11.44
N ASP A 458 2.62 -28.70 11.58
CA ASP A 458 3.69 -28.34 10.64
C ASP A 458 3.35 -28.81 9.21
N TYR A 459 2.91 -30.06 9.06
CA TYR A 459 2.48 -30.57 7.76
C TYR A 459 1.28 -29.78 7.21
N TYR A 460 0.29 -29.47 8.03
CA TYR A 460 -0.88 -28.69 7.60
C TYR A 460 -0.50 -27.27 7.15
N ILE A 461 0.32 -26.57 7.92
CA ILE A 461 0.82 -25.24 7.54
C ILE A 461 1.54 -25.29 6.19
N ARG A 462 2.38 -26.31 5.98
CA ARG A 462 3.13 -26.46 4.72
C ARG A 462 2.24 -26.76 3.52
N THR A 463 1.19 -27.53 3.70
CA THR A 463 0.18 -27.75 2.63
C THR A 463 -0.52 -26.43 2.27
N LYS A 464 -0.87 -25.60 3.25
CA LYS A 464 -1.48 -24.28 2.99
C LYS A 464 -0.52 -23.31 2.28
N ILE A 465 0.78 -23.40 2.53
CA ILE A 465 1.79 -22.63 1.75
C ILE A 465 1.81 -23.07 0.28
N LEU A 466 1.69 -24.37 -0.02
CA LEU A 466 1.58 -24.85 -1.40
C LEU A 466 0.24 -24.45 -2.05
N ASP A 467 -0.86 -24.47 -1.31
CA ASP A 467 -2.17 -23.97 -1.76
C ASP A 467 -2.12 -22.47 -2.08
N TYR A 468 -1.43 -21.67 -1.28
CA TYR A 468 -1.15 -20.26 -1.55
C TYR A 468 -0.43 -20.08 -2.89
N TYR A 469 0.65 -20.84 -3.14
CA TYR A 469 1.36 -20.75 -4.43
C TYR A 469 0.47 -21.16 -5.62
N ARG A 470 -0.48 -22.06 -5.44
CA ARG A 470 -1.47 -22.39 -6.49
C ARG A 470 -2.47 -21.25 -6.75
N GLY A 471 -2.51 -20.24 -5.89
CA GLY A 471 -3.52 -19.19 -5.91
C GLY A 471 -4.88 -19.65 -5.36
N ASN A 472 -4.90 -20.72 -4.57
CA ASN A 472 -6.11 -21.29 -3.97
C ASN A 472 -6.02 -21.18 -2.43
N LEU A 473 -6.43 -20.04 -1.89
CA LEU A 473 -6.54 -19.80 -0.43
C LEU A 473 -7.94 -20.07 0.12
N SER A 474 -8.66 -21.05 -0.45
CA SER A 474 -9.98 -21.47 0.08
C SER A 474 -9.82 -22.26 1.38
N PHE A 475 -10.76 -22.05 2.30
CA PHE A 475 -10.89 -22.72 3.61
C PHE A 475 -12.23 -23.40 3.71
#